data_abb92aad8fc2891dab21dfc6ab6fb16a
#
_entry.id   abb92aad8fc2891dab21dfc6ab6fb16a
#
_cell.length_a   1.000
_cell.length_b   1.000
_cell.length_c   1.000
_cell.angle_alpha   90.00
_cell.angle_beta   90.00
_cell.angle_gamma   90.00
#
_symmetry.space_group_name_H-M   'P 1'
#
loop_
_entity.id
_entity.type
_entity.pdbx_description
1 polymer ?
#
loop_
_entity_poly.entity_id
_entity_poly.type
_entity_poly.pdbx_seq_one_letter_code
_entity_poly.pdbx_strand_id
1 'polypeptide(L)'
;NASFIIDDSNVENRSSLVFLVSSKMKAEKIEGISSLKRNQTKIAVNLTQRSLITVTNTKVKHYIRFGLNQNNGSDQTDIFLVNKNGQVDQSGPIIWDFDKITDITALPIDEDKLTITGGRFKTIANREPSKYNYYSRNLAIKRSNVVVSRLYHEVVDEREQGAPYGGFIHISECCFVKVENCVLTGHKTYETIGNAGKPVSMGSYDILVNRALNVSFINCTQTNDIDD
;
A
#
# COMPACT_ATOMS: atom_id res chain seq x y z
N ASN A 1 24.96 12.19 1.66
CA ASN A 1 23.54 11.87 1.87
C ASN A 1 22.71 13.08 1.51
N ALA A 2 21.66 12.91 0.70
CA ALA A 2 20.73 13.96 0.37
C ALA A 2 19.77 14.21 1.55
N SER A 3 19.34 15.47 1.71
CA SER A 3 18.30 15.86 2.64
C SER A 3 17.13 16.47 1.87
N PHE A 4 15.92 16.06 2.23
CA PHE A 4 14.68 16.51 1.61
C PHE A 4 13.78 17.10 2.68
N ILE A 5 13.20 18.25 2.40
CA ILE A 5 12.16 18.87 3.21
C ILE A 5 10.85 18.72 2.44
N ILE A 6 9.88 18.10 3.08
CA ILE A 6 8.53 17.92 2.56
C ILE A 6 7.65 18.87 3.37
N ASP A 7 7.34 20.00 2.79
CA ASP A 7 6.49 21.00 3.46
C ASP A 7 5.03 20.78 3.10
N ASP A 8 4.28 20.20 4.02
CA ASP A 8 2.86 19.94 3.88
C ASP A 8 1.98 20.98 4.57
N SER A 9 2.59 22.01 5.17
CA SER A 9 1.86 23.01 5.98
C SER A 9 0.70 23.69 5.24
N ASN A 10 0.77 23.82 3.92
CA ASN A 10 -0.24 24.48 3.08
C ASN A 10 -0.68 23.63 1.87
N VAL A 11 -0.48 22.32 1.90
CA VAL A 11 -0.88 21.45 0.79
C VAL A 11 -2.34 21.06 0.93
N GLU A 12 -3.17 21.46 -0.02
CA GLU A 12 -4.61 21.16 -0.04
C GLU A 12 -4.90 19.76 -0.63
N ASN A 13 -4.14 19.34 -1.63
CA ASN A 13 -4.37 18.05 -2.28
C ASN A 13 -3.81 16.89 -1.48
N ARG A 14 -4.69 16.22 -0.73
CA ARG A 14 -4.35 15.08 0.13
C ARG A 14 -3.83 13.84 -0.62
N SER A 15 -4.10 13.74 -1.92
CA SER A 15 -3.71 12.59 -2.74
C SER A 15 -2.37 12.76 -3.45
N SER A 16 -1.72 13.91 -3.30
CA SER A 16 -0.42 14.18 -3.95
C SER A 16 0.69 13.33 -3.33
N LEU A 17 1.37 12.56 -4.17
CA LEU A 17 2.58 11.84 -3.78
C LEU A 17 3.79 12.79 -3.82
N VAL A 18 4.82 12.50 -3.02
CA VAL A 18 6.10 13.20 -3.09
C VAL A 18 7.06 12.48 -4.03
N PHE A 19 7.18 11.16 -3.85
CA PHE A 19 8.02 10.31 -4.67
C PHE A 19 7.22 9.11 -5.17
N LEU A 20 7.35 8.79 -6.45
CA LEU A 20 6.71 7.62 -7.04
C LEU A 20 7.76 6.71 -7.68
N VAL A 21 7.79 5.48 -7.23
CA VAL A 21 8.57 4.38 -7.80
C VAL A 21 7.59 3.44 -8.49
N SER A 22 7.47 3.57 -9.79
CA SER A 22 6.53 2.77 -10.59
C SER A 22 7.24 1.82 -11.53
N SER A 23 6.56 0.71 -11.85
CA SER A 23 6.96 -0.17 -12.94
C SER A 23 6.76 0.50 -14.29
N LYS A 24 7.57 0.14 -15.28
CA LYS A 24 7.32 0.43 -16.70
C LYS A 24 6.38 -0.59 -17.35
N MET A 25 6.17 -1.72 -16.68
CA MET A 25 5.25 -2.76 -17.11
C MET A 25 3.81 -2.30 -16.97
N LYS A 26 2.93 -2.79 -17.84
CA LYS A 26 1.49 -2.51 -17.80
C LYS A 26 0.74 -3.78 -17.47
N ALA A 27 -0.30 -3.65 -16.66
CA ALA A 27 -1.21 -4.75 -16.42
C ALA A 27 -2.01 -5.05 -17.69
N GLU A 28 -2.14 -6.33 -18.02
CA GLU A 28 -2.92 -6.84 -19.14
C GLU A 28 -4.13 -7.59 -18.60
N LYS A 29 -5.26 -7.45 -19.28
CA LYS A 29 -6.47 -8.17 -18.94
C LYS A 29 -6.33 -9.64 -19.31
N ILE A 30 -6.80 -10.52 -18.43
CA ILE A 30 -6.89 -11.95 -18.69
C ILE A 30 -8.33 -12.28 -19.08
N GLU A 31 -8.49 -13.00 -20.17
CA GLU A 31 -9.80 -13.46 -20.64
C GLU A 31 -9.97 -14.97 -20.39
N GLY A 32 -11.21 -15.43 -20.33
CA GLY A 32 -11.55 -16.86 -20.27
C GLY A 32 -11.50 -17.51 -18.88
N ILE A 33 -11.16 -16.77 -17.82
CA ILE A 33 -11.23 -17.25 -16.43
C ILE A 33 -12.46 -16.65 -15.75
N SER A 34 -13.43 -17.48 -15.41
CA SER A 34 -14.68 -17.03 -14.79
C SER A 34 -14.78 -17.32 -13.29
N SER A 35 -13.97 -18.24 -12.78
CA SER A 35 -13.94 -18.65 -11.36
C SER A 35 -12.54 -19.08 -10.94
N LEU A 36 -12.25 -19.03 -9.64
CA LEU A 36 -11.02 -19.53 -9.03
C LEU A 36 -11.34 -20.20 -7.69
N LYS A 37 -10.50 -21.12 -7.28
CA LYS A 37 -10.59 -21.76 -5.97
C LYS A 37 -9.37 -21.44 -5.11
N ARG A 38 -9.59 -21.30 -3.82
CA ARG A 38 -8.53 -21.18 -2.82
C ARG A 38 -7.53 -22.32 -2.98
N ASN A 39 -6.25 -21.99 -2.92
CA ASN A 39 -5.13 -22.91 -3.08
C ASN A 39 -5.09 -23.65 -4.43
N GLN A 40 -5.81 -23.17 -5.44
CA GLN A 40 -5.68 -23.68 -6.81
C GLN A 40 -4.24 -23.49 -7.29
N THR A 41 -3.63 -24.54 -7.80
CA THR A 41 -2.19 -24.55 -8.13
C THR A 41 -1.88 -24.14 -9.58
N LYS A 42 -2.91 -24.07 -10.42
CA LYS A 42 -2.76 -23.73 -11.83
C LYS A 42 -3.99 -23.00 -12.35
N ILE A 43 -3.78 -21.99 -13.18
CA ILE A 43 -4.83 -21.29 -13.93
C ILE A 43 -4.56 -21.41 -15.43
N ALA A 44 -5.61 -21.32 -16.24
CA ALA A 44 -5.52 -21.53 -17.70
C ALA A 44 -5.06 -20.25 -18.41
N VAL A 45 -3.78 -19.87 -18.24
CA VAL A 45 -3.17 -18.70 -18.89
C VAL A 45 -1.79 -19.03 -19.43
N ASN A 46 -1.40 -18.30 -20.49
CA ASN A 46 -0.03 -18.20 -20.96
C ASN A 46 0.41 -16.75 -20.84
N LEU A 47 1.39 -16.48 -20.01
CA LEU A 47 1.92 -15.15 -19.75
C LEU A 47 3.31 -15.01 -20.40
N THR A 48 3.69 -13.79 -20.71
CA THR A 48 5.02 -13.50 -21.26
C THR A 48 6.13 -13.76 -20.22
N GLN A 49 5.82 -13.50 -18.96
CA GLN A 49 6.71 -13.73 -17.82
C GLN A 49 5.91 -13.95 -16.53
N ARG A 50 6.60 -14.22 -15.43
CA ARG A 50 5.99 -14.29 -14.09
C ARG A 50 5.27 -12.98 -13.79
N SER A 51 4.04 -13.05 -13.29
CA SER A 51 3.17 -11.89 -13.10
C SER A 51 2.49 -11.91 -11.75
N LEU A 52 2.19 -10.73 -11.24
CA LEU A 52 1.26 -10.49 -10.15
C LEU A 52 -0.15 -10.42 -10.75
N ILE A 53 -1.00 -11.35 -10.34
CA ILE A 53 -2.40 -11.38 -10.76
C ILE A 53 -3.22 -10.61 -9.73
N THR A 54 -4.12 -9.76 -10.20
CA THR A 54 -5.18 -9.15 -9.41
C THR A 54 -6.51 -9.66 -9.93
N VAL A 55 -7.33 -10.22 -9.04
CA VAL A 55 -8.69 -10.71 -9.35
C VAL A 55 -9.71 -10.02 -8.48
N THR A 56 -10.84 -9.63 -9.05
CA THR A 56 -11.90 -8.91 -8.34
C THR A 56 -13.28 -9.46 -8.69
N ASN A 57 -14.14 -9.51 -7.67
CA ASN A 57 -15.58 -9.69 -7.81
C ASN A 57 -16.31 -8.51 -7.17
N THR A 58 -16.80 -7.59 -7.98
CA THR A 58 -17.50 -6.39 -7.52
C THR A 58 -18.90 -6.67 -6.94
N LYS A 59 -19.40 -7.89 -7.07
CA LYS A 59 -20.71 -8.30 -6.53
C LYS A 59 -20.64 -8.82 -5.10
N VAL A 60 -19.42 -9.05 -4.58
CA VAL A 60 -19.19 -9.50 -3.20
C VAL A 60 -18.39 -8.44 -2.47
N LYS A 61 -18.82 -8.10 -1.26
CA LYS A 61 -18.11 -7.13 -0.40
C LYS A 61 -17.43 -7.84 0.76
N HIS A 62 -16.17 -7.51 0.97
CA HIS A 62 -15.38 -7.92 2.13
C HIS A 62 -15.06 -6.72 3.03
N TYR A 63 -14.60 -6.99 4.25
CA TYR A 63 -14.16 -5.99 5.21
C TYR A 63 -15.22 -4.92 5.54
N ILE A 64 -16.48 -5.33 5.57
CA ILE A 64 -17.58 -4.46 6.02
C ILE A 64 -17.35 -4.15 7.49
N ARG A 65 -17.36 -2.88 7.84
CA ARG A 65 -17.23 -2.42 9.21
C ARG A 65 -18.55 -1.90 9.73
N PHE A 66 -18.80 -2.17 11.02
CA PHE A 66 -19.95 -1.67 11.76
C PHE A 66 -19.48 -0.78 12.91
N GLY A 67 -20.37 0.08 13.44
CA GLY A 67 -20.05 0.97 14.55
C GLY A 67 -19.43 2.29 14.10
N LEU A 68 -18.51 2.83 14.91
CA LEU A 68 -17.97 4.19 14.73
C LEU A 68 -17.27 4.40 13.39
N ASN A 69 -16.59 3.37 12.88
CA ASN A 69 -15.86 3.37 11.62
C ASN A 69 -16.58 2.58 10.53
N GLN A 70 -17.92 2.58 10.54
CA GLN A 70 -18.69 1.80 9.58
C GLN A 70 -18.40 2.18 8.13
N ASN A 71 -18.44 1.18 7.25
CA ASN A 71 -18.35 1.35 5.82
C ASN A 71 -19.05 0.19 5.08
N ASN A 72 -19.22 0.33 3.77
CA ASN A 72 -19.88 -0.67 2.93
C ASN A 72 -18.93 -1.81 2.48
N GLY A 73 -17.72 -1.85 3.02
CA GLY A 73 -16.71 -2.80 2.62
C GLY A 73 -16.05 -2.50 1.27
N SER A 74 -15.08 -3.32 0.94
CA SER A 74 -14.37 -3.29 -0.34
C SER A 74 -14.83 -4.46 -1.21
N ASP A 75 -14.68 -4.33 -2.52
CA ASP A 75 -14.92 -5.45 -3.43
C ASP A 75 -14.02 -6.64 -3.08
N GLN A 76 -14.56 -7.86 -3.18
CA GLN A 76 -13.76 -9.05 -3.02
C GLN A 76 -12.59 -9.00 -4.01
N THR A 77 -11.38 -8.89 -3.49
CA THR A 77 -10.16 -8.79 -4.30
C THR A 77 -9.09 -9.68 -3.71
N ASP A 78 -8.36 -10.38 -4.57
CA ASP A 78 -7.20 -11.17 -4.22
C ASP A 78 -6.04 -10.84 -5.16
N ILE A 79 -4.83 -11.05 -4.67
CA ILE A 79 -3.60 -10.93 -5.45
C ILE A 79 -2.77 -12.21 -5.24
N PHE A 80 -2.21 -12.72 -6.30
CA PHE A 80 -1.39 -13.94 -6.24
C PHE A 80 -0.35 -13.96 -7.37
N LEU A 81 0.64 -14.84 -7.24
CA LEU A 81 1.75 -14.93 -8.18
C LEU A 81 1.55 -16.10 -9.14
N VAL A 82 1.78 -15.86 -10.43
CA VAL A 82 1.66 -16.87 -11.48
C VAL A 82 2.88 -16.85 -12.39
N ASN A 83 3.45 -18.03 -12.63
CA ASN A 83 4.50 -18.22 -13.61
C ASN A 83 3.95 -18.18 -15.04
N LYS A 84 4.80 -17.96 -16.03
CA LYS A 84 4.38 -17.81 -17.44
C LYS A 84 3.51 -18.96 -17.99
N ASN A 85 3.62 -20.16 -17.41
CA ASN A 85 2.85 -21.35 -17.82
C ASN A 85 1.54 -21.55 -17.03
N GLY A 86 1.10 -20.55 -16.27
CA GLY A 86 -0.12 -20.60 -15.46
C GLY A 86 0.03 -21.27 -14.09
N GLN A 87 1.20 -21.73 -13.71
CA GLN A 87 1.45 -22.32 -12.39
C GLN A 87 1.39 -21.23 -11.33
N VAL A 88 0.52 -21.38 -10.32
CA VAL A 88 0.43 -20.50 -9.16
C VAL A 88 1.63 -20.74 -8.24
N ASP A 89 2.28 -19.66 -7.84
CA ASP A 89 3.45 -19.72 -6.97
C ASP A 89 3.04 -19.86 -5.50
N GLN A 90 3.65 -20.79 -4.79
CA GLN A 90 3.33 -21.05 -3.38
C GLN A 90 3.72 -19.89 -2.45
N SER A 91 4.59 -18.99 -2.88
CA SER A 91 4.93 -17.77 -2.13
C SER A 91 3.89 -16.67 -2.23
N GLY A 92 2.89 -16.83 -3.07
CA GLY A 92 1.74 -15.92 -3.24
C GLY A 92 0.55 -16.71 -3.78
N PRO A 93 -0.08 -17.60 -2.96
CA PRO A 93 -1.18 -18.46 -3.40
C PRO A 93 -2.50 -17.69 -3.50
N ILE A 94 -3.49 -18.27 -4.14
CA ILE A 94 -4.89 -17.81 -4.13
C ILE A 94 -5.46 -18.07 -2.73
N ILE A 95 -5.97 -17.04 -2.05
CA ILE A 95 -6.49 -17.15 -0.68
C ILE A 95 -8.01 -17.15 -0.58
N TRP A 96 -8.71 -16.78 -1.64
CA TRP A 96 -10.17 -16.73 -1.67
C TRP A 96 -10.76 -17.59 -2.79
N ASP A 97 -11.96 -18.13 -2.55
CA ASP A 97 -12.80 -18.68 -3.61
C ASP A 97 -13.49 -17.54 -4.36
N PHE A 98 -13.45 -17.58 -5.69
CA PHE A 98 -14.20 -16.71 -6.58
C PHE A 98 -15.15 -17.56 -7.42
N ASP A 99 -16.43 -17.58 -7.07
CA ASP A 99 -17.45 -18.25 -7.88
C ASP A 99 -17.78 -17.46 -9.15
N LYS A 100 -17.49 -16.14 -9.11
CA LYS A 100 -17.58 -15.25 -10.26
C LYS A 100 -16.46 -14.23 -10.23
N ILE A 101 -15.83 -14.01 -11.37
CA ILE A 101 -14.83 -12.99 -11.57
C ILE A 101 -15.44 -11.88 -12.42
N THR A 102 -15.32 -10.63 -11.98
CA THR A 102 -15.75 -9.45 -12.74
C THR A 102 -14.59 -8.75 -13.42
N ASP A 103 -13.38 -8.90 -12.87
CA ASP A 103 -12.15 -8.40 -13.47
C ASP A 103 -10.96 -9.26 -13.02
N ILE A 104 -10.03 -9.51 -13.94
CA ILE A 104 -8.76 -10.19 -13.67
C ILE A 104 -7.66 -9.65 -14.59
N THR A 105 -6.56 -9.26 -13.99
CA THR A 105 -5.41 -8.68 -14.69
C THR A 105 -4.09 -9.32 -14.28
N ALA A 106 -3.12 -9.31 -15.17
CA ALA A 106 -1.75 -9.74 -14.94
C ALA A 106 -0.80 -8.55 -15.09
N LEU A 107 -0.08 -8.20 -14.04
CA LEU A 107 1.01 -7.24 -14.08
C LEU A 107 2.35 -8.00 -14.13
N PRO A 108 3.10 -7.93 -15.23
CA PRO A 108 4.41 -8.55 -15.31
C PRO A 108 5.35 -8.01 -14.22
N ILE A 109 6.10 -8.89 -13.57
CA ILE A 109 7.03 -8.53 -12.49
C ILE A 109 8.30 -7.96 -13.10
N ASP A 110 8.73 -6.79 -12.61
CA ASP A 110 10.04 -6.24 -12.99
C ASP A 110 11.15 -7.22 -12.60
N GLU A 111 12.00 -7.63 -13.55
CA GLU A 111 13.06 -8.58 -13.31
C GLU A 111 14.29 -7.92 -12.65
N ASP A 112 14.58 -6.68 -13.03
CA ASP A 112 15.69 -5.91 -12.49
C ASP A 112 15.38 -5.39 -11.09
N LYS A 113 16.32 -5.57 -10.16
CA LYS A 113 16.25 -5.01 -8.83
C LYS A 113 16.56 -3.52 -8.84
N LEU A 114 15.66 -2.71 -8.28
CA LEU A 114 15.87 -1.30 -7.99
C LEU A 114 16.27 -1.12 -6.53
N THR A 115 17.30 -0.33 -6.26
CA THR A 115 17.71 0.02 -4.90
C THR A 115 17.59 1.51 -4.66
N ILE A 116 16.88 1.88 -3.60
CA ILE A 116 16.78 3.26 -3.08
C ILE A 116 17.55 3.25 -1.76
N THR A 117 18.59 4.03 -1.65
CA THR A 117 19.44 3.98 -0.47
C THR A 117 19.86 5.34 0.05
N GLY A 118 19.80 5.50 1.37
CA GLY A 118 20.14 6.74 2.06
C GLY A 118 19.13 7.86 1.86
N GLY A 119 19.34 8.95 2.57
CA GLY A 119 18.51 10.15 2.54
C GLY A 119 17.89 10.46 3.90
N ARG A 120 17.84 11.75 4.23
CA ARG A 120 17.05 12.29 5.34
C ARG A 120 15.83 12.99 4.77
N PHE A 121 14.69 12.66 5.32
CA PHE A 121 13.40 13.23 4.94
C PHE A 121 12.79 13.86 6.17
N LYS A 122 12.48 15.14 6.07
CA LYS A 122 11.80 15.91 7.10
C LYS A 122 10.44 16.34 6.56
N THR A 123 9.37 15.85 7.15
CA THR A 123 8.01 16.30 6.85
C THR A 123 7.62 17.40 7.84
N ILE A 124 7.27 18.58 7.32
CA ILE A 124 6.59 19.63 8.07
C ILE A 124 5.10 19.31 8.00
N ALA A 125 4.50 18.99 9.15
CA ALA A 125 3.13 18.49 9.22
C ALA A 125 2.10 19.48 8.66
N ASN A 126 1.03 18.97 8.06
CA ASN A 126 -0.06 19.78 7.55
C ASN A 126 -0.81 20.53 8.67
N ARG A 127 -1.51 21.59 8.29
CA ARG A 127 -2.31 22.45 9.18
C ARG A 127 -3.82 22.32 8.94
N GLU A 128 -4.20 21.30 8.19
CA GLU A 128 -5.59 21.07 7.83
C GLU A 128 -6.45 20.73 9.07
N PRO A 129 -7.73 21.10 9.05
CA PRO A 129 -8.66 20.60 10.05
C PRO A 129 -8.70 19.08 10.05
N SER A 130 -8.75 18.46 11.21
CA SER A 130 -8.85 17.01 11.35
C SER A 130 -10.12 16.50 10.67
N LYS A 131 -9.95 15.59 9.71
CA LYS A 131 -11.04 14.96 8.94
C LYS A 131 -10.76 13.47 8.81
N TYR A 132 -11.80 12.66 8.69
CA TYR A 132 -11.69 11.23 8.48
C TYR A 132 -11.17 10.90 7.07
N ASN A 133 -9.92 11.25 6.80
CA ASN A 133 -9.20 11.05 5.55
C ASN A 133 -7.70 11.16 5.76
N TYR A 134 -6.90 10.53 4.92
CA TYR A 134 -5.44 10.45 5.02
C TYR A 134 -4.73 11.29 3.96
N TYR A 135 -3.58 11.85 4.33
CA TYR A 135 -2.61 12.42 3.39
C TYR A 135 -1.74 11.34 2.78
N SER A 136 -1.51 11.42 1.48
CA SER A 136 -0.66 10.49 0.72
C SER A 136 0.72 11.09 0.38
N ARG A 137 1.29 11.88 1.28
CA ARG A 137 2.58 12.58 1.10
C ARG A 137 3.76 11.65 1.38
N ASN A 138 4.00 10.70 0.52
CA ASN A 138 4.86 9.55 0.78
C ASN A 138 5.81 9.19 -0.37
N LEU A 139 6.73 8.27 -0.08
CA LEU A 139 7.45 7.46 -1.04
C LEU A 139 6.53 6.29 -1.42
N ALA A 140 5.81 6.43 -2.53
CA ALA A 140 4.93 5.39 -3.05
C ALA A 140 5.72 4.40 -3.91
N ILE A 141 5.66 3.11 -3.55
CA ILE A 141 6.31 2.02 -4.28
C ILE A 141 5.23 1.17 -4.94
N LYS A 142 5.17 1.28 -6.27
CA LYS A 142 4.28 0.53 -7.17
C LYS A 142 5.09 -0.25 -8.20
N ARG A 143 6.21 -0.79 -7.79
CA ARG A 143 7.14 -1.56 -8.59
C ARG A 143 7.62 -2.77 -7.82
N SER A 144 7.70 -3.89 -8.49
CA SER A 144 8.27 -5.12 -7.91
C SER A 144 9.80 -5.08 -7.91
N ASN A 145 10.42 -5.95 -7.12
CA ASN A 145 11.86 -6.08 -6.94
C ASN A 145 12.57 -4.77 -6.51
N VAL A 146 12.08 -4.18 -5.41
CA VAL A 146 12.64 -2.94 -4.84
C VAL A 146 13.27 -3.21 -3.48
N VAL A 147 14.44 -2.64 -3.26
CA VAL A 147 15.08 -2.55 -1.94
C VAL A 147 15.14 -1.08 -1.53
N VAL A 148 14.57 -0.77 -0.38
CA VAL A 148 14.67 0.54 0.28
C VAL A 148 15.57 0.38 1.50
N SER A 149 16.64 1.14 1.60
CA SER A 149 17.57 0.97 2.71
C SER A 149 18.14 2.29 3.23
N ARG A 150 18.35 2.35 4.56
CA ARG A 150 19.04 3.45 5.24
C ARG A 150 18.37 4.81 5.01
N LEU A 151 17.06 4.87 4.95
CA LEU A 151 16.30 6.10 4.99
C LEU A 151 16.09 6.52 6.44
N TYR A 152 16.09 7.82 6.66
CA TYR A 152 15.71 8.45 7.92
C TYR A 152 14.58 9.42 7.67
N HIS A 153 13.45 9.22 8.33
CA HIS A 153 12.29 10.11 8.26
C HIS A 153 11.99 10.71 9.63
N GLU A 154 11.73 12.01 9.66
CA GLU A 154 11.29 12.74 10.85
C GLU A 154 10.09 13.63 10.51
N VAL A 155 9.25 13.87 11.50
CA VAL A 155 8.09 14.76 11.42
C VAL A 155 8.27 15.91 12.39
N VAL A 156 7.96 17.11 11.95
CA VAL A 156 8.06 18.33 12.75
C VAL A 156 6.80 19.19 12.60
N ASP A 157 6.62 20.13 13.52
CA ASP A 157 5.52 21.11 13.52
C ASP A 157 4.11 20.52 13.63
N GLU A 158 3.96 19.34 14.25
CA GLU A 158 2.66 18.81 14.56
C GLU A 158 1.92 19.68 15.58
N ARG A 159 0.63 19.88 15.34
CA ARG A 159 -0.25 20.75 16.12
C ARG A 159 -1.39 19.95 16.75
N GLU A 160 -2.30 20.67 17.44
CA GLU A 160 -3.53 20.06 17.98
C GLU A 160 -4.47 19.54 16.89
N GLN A 161 -4.45 20.14 15.71
CA GLN A 161 -5.23 19.72 14.57
C GLN A 161 -4.32 19.40 13.37
N GLY A 162 -4.73 18.44 12.58
CA GLY A 162 -4.06 18.01 11.38
C GLY A 162 -4.74 16.77 10.80
N ALA A 163 -4.50 16.47 9.54
CA ALA A 163 -4.96 15.23 8.96
C ALA A 163 -3.90 14.14 9.11
N PRO A 164 -4.29 12.91 9.44
CA PRO A 164 -3.36 11.79 9.54
C PRO A 164 -2.74 11.44 8.20
N TYR A 165 -1.62 10.76 8.23
CA TYR A 165 -0.87 10.36 7.04
C TYR A 165 -1.01 8.86 6.78
N GLY A 166 -1.13 8.50 5.51
CA GLY A 166 -1.20 7.12 5.03
C GLY A 166 0.15 6.40 4.93
N GLY A 167 1.12 6.83 5.73
CA GLY A 167 2.47 6.26 5.78
C GLY A 167 3.49 7.03 4.94
N PHE A 168 4.72 7.19 5.47
CA PHE A 168 5.83 7.74 4.70
C PHE A 168 6.28 6.75 3.61
N ILE A 169 6.29 5.45 3.89
CA ILE A 169 6.50 4.40 2.88
C ILE A 169 5.17 3.72 2.59
N HIS A 170 4.69 3.85 1.36
CA HIS A 170 3.48 3.20 0.90
C HIS A 170 3.80 2.21 -0.21
N ILE A 171 3.62 0.92 0.05
CA ILE A 171 3.87 -0.18 -0.87
C ILE A 171 2.54 -0.72 -1.36
N SER A 172 2.28 -0.68 -2.67
CA SER A 172 1.01 -1.15 -3.22
C SER A 172 1.14 -1.76 -4.61
N GLU A 173 0.30 -2.75 -4.88
CA GLU A 173 0.14 -3.38 -6.20
C GLU A 173 1.46 -3.90 -6.79
N CYS A 174 2.31 -4.48 -5.93
CA CYS A 174 3.63 -4.97 -6.32
C CYS A 174 4.05 -6.16 -5.44
N CYS A 175 5.22 -6.72 -5.69
CA CYS A 175 5.77 -7.81 -4.88
C CYS A 175 7.30 -7.74 -4.76
N PHE A 176 7.85 -8.52 -3.81
CA PHE A 176 9.30 -8.58 -3.56
C PHE A 176 9.90 -7.22 -3.22
N VAL A 177 9.32 -6.55 -2.23
CA VAL A 177 9.84 -5.29 -1.69
C VAL A 177 10.49 -5.55 -0.34
N LYS A 178 11.73 -5.09 -0.18
CA LYS A 178 12.46 -5.14 1.08
C LYS A 178 12.75 -3.73 1.58
N VAL A 179 12.39 -3.44 2.83
CA VAL A 179 12.73 -2.22 3.55
C VAL A 179 13.68 -2.60 4.68
N GLU A 180 14.87 -2.03 4.71
CA GLU A 180 15.87 -2.41 5.68
C GLU A 180 16.68 -1.24 6.26
N ASN A 181 17.01 -1.33 7.55
CA ASN A 181 17.85 -0.37 8.25
C ASN A 181 17.33 1.08 8.13
N CYS A 182 16.00 1.26 8.15
CA CYS A 182 15.35 2.56 8.06
C CYS A 182 14.91 3.03 9.45
N VAL A 183 14.92 4.33 9.66
CA VAL A 183 14.31 4.99 10.81
C VAL A 183 13.11 5.77 10.31
N LEU A 184 11.93 5.46 10.82
CA LEU A 184 10.67 6.03 10.42
C LEU A 184 9.99 6.69 11.62
N THR A 185 9.26 7.76 11.38
CA THR A 185 8.58 8.51 12.42
C THR A 185 7.10 8.63 12.06
N GLY A 186 6.23 8.18 12.96
CA GLY A 186 4.80 8.37 12.85
C GLY A 186 4.36 9.79 13.19
N HIS A 187 3.16 10.12 12.73
CA HIS A 187 2.44 11.32 13.12
C HIS A 187 1.54 11.02 14.30
N LYS A 188 1.22 12.03 15.08
CA LYS A 188 0.30 11.85 16.20
C LYS A 188 -1.13 11.54 15.75
N THR A 189 -1.89 10.94 16.64
CA THR A 189 -3.32 10.66 16.47
C THR A 189 -4.13 11.96 16.59
N TYR A 190 -5.13 12.11 15.74
CA TYR A 190 -6.05 13.22 15.76
C TYR A 190 -7.48 12.76 15.99
N GLU A 191 -8.23 13.50 16.81
CA GLU A 191 -9.66 13.29 16.93
C GLU A 191 -10.42 13.91 15.74
N THR A 192 -11.40 13.19 15.26
CA THR A 192 -12.26 13.64 14.15
C THR A 192 -13.64 12.98 14.24
N ILE A 193 -14.50 13.29 13.30
CA ILE A 193 -15.80 12.63 13.17
C ILE A 193 -15.71 11.55 12.10
N GLY A 194 -15.96 10.31 12.49
CA GLY A 194 -15.96 9.15 11.61
C GLY A 194 -17.19 9.06 10.72
N ASN A 195 -17.23 8.03 9.86
CA ASN A 195 -18.30 7.84 8.88
C ASN A 195 -19.70 7.66 9.50
N ALA A 196 -19.77 7.18 10.73
CA ALA A 196 -21.04 7.05 11.48
C ALA A 196 -21.46 8.34 12.19
N GLY A 197 -20.80 9.47 11.96
CA GLY A 197 -21.09 10.76 12.58
C GLY A 197 -20.73 10.83 14.08
N LYS A 198 -19.83 9.98 14.54
CA LYS A 198 -19.37 9.92 15.94
C LYS A 198 -17.88 10.27 16.03
N PRO A 199 -17.42 10.81 17.17
CA PRO A 199 -15.99 11.03 17.41
C PRO A 199 -15.19 9.72 17.30
N VAL A 200 -14.06 9.80 16.62
CA VAL A 200 -13.09 8.71 16.47
C VAL A 200 -11.68 9.28 16.48
N SER A 201 -10.74 8.51 16.98
CA SER A 201 -9.33 8.82 16.86
C SER A 201 -8.79 8.24 15.55
N MET A 202 -7.95 9.00 14.85
CA MET A 202 -7.27 8.54 13.65
C MET A 202 -5.77 8.59 13.86
N GLY A 203 -5.17 7.41 14.03
CA GLY A 203 -3.73 7.24 14.03
C GLY A 203 -3.15 7.40 12.61
N SER A 204 -1.96 7.92 12.52
CA SER A 204 -1.19 7.93 11.28
C SER A 204 -0.40 6.63 11.13
N TYR A 205 0.00 6.34 9.92
CA TYR A 205 0.86 5.20 9.63
C TYR A 205 2.27 5.69 9.25
N ASP A 206 3.29 4.96 9.67
CA ASP A 206 4.67 5.13 9.17
C ASP A 206 4.84 4.39 7.86
N ILE A 207 4.22 3.23 7.78
CA ILE A 207 4.27 2.30 6.68
C ILE A 207 2.84 1.85 6.37
N LEU A 208 2.50 1.86 5.09
CA LEU A 208 1.26 1.28 4.59
C LEU A 208 1.58 0.25 3.51
N VAL A 209 1.10 -0.97 3.71
CA VAL A 209 1.18 -2.04 2.70
C VAL A 209 -0.22 -2.42 2.27
N ASN A 210 -0.52 -2.27 0.99
CA ASN A 210 -1.84 -2.55 0.44
C ASN A 210 -1.74 -3.32 -0.88
N ARG A 211 -2.36 -4.50 -0.95
CA ARG A 211 -2.31 -5.36 -2.14
C ARG A 211 -0.87 -5.58 -2.65
N ALA A 212 0.01 -6.00 -1.75
CA ALA A 212 1.39 -6.34 -2.07
C ALA A 212 1.78 -7.69 -1.46
N LEU A 213 2.65 -8.42 -2.12
CA LEU A 213 3.12 -9.75 -1.69
C LEU A 213 4.63 -9.76 -1.46
N ASN A 214 5.08 -10.64 -0.57
CA ASN A 214 6.51 -10.83 -0.28
C ASN A 214 7.21 -9.50 0.08
N VAL A 215 6.60 -8.75 1.00
CA VAL A 215 7.15 -7.54 1.58
C VAL A 215 7.83 -7.87 2.89
N SER A 216 9.04 -7.37 3.10
CA SER A 216 9.80 -7.58 4.34
C SER A 216 10.35 -6.28 4.90
N PHE A 217 10.31 -6.17 6.23
CA PHE A 217 10.93 -5.09 6.99
C PHE A 217 12.01 -5.68 7.90
N ILE A 218 13.25 -5.21 7.77
CA ILE A 218 14.39 -5.78 8.46
C ILE A 218 15.17 -4.65 9.14
N ASN A 219 15.41 -4.78 10.45
CA ASN A 219 16.17 -3.80 11.24
C ASN A 219 15.65 -2.35 11.06
N CYS A 220 14.36 -2.16 10.98
CA CYS A 220 13.74 -0.84 10.93
C CYS A 220 13.39 -0.39 12.36
N THR A 221 13.50 0.92 12.59
CA THR A 221 13.17 1.54 13.86
C THR A 221 12.03 2.53 13.65
N GLN A 222 11.01 2.44 14.44
CA GLN A 222 10.00 3.47 14.59
C GLN A 222 10.41 4.40 15.73
N THR A 223 10.32 5.70 15.50
CA THR A 223 10.50 6.74 16.51
C THR A 223 9.23 7.53 16.68
N ASN A 224 9.04 8.17 17.83
CA ASN A 224 7.78 8.81 18.22
C ASN A 224 6.63 7.82 18.20
N ASP A 225 6.66 6.93 19.18
CA ASP A 225 5.52 6.09 19.49
C ASP A 225 4.35 7.00 19.83
N ILE A 226 3.37 6.97 18.96
CA ILE A 226 2.19 7.79 19.11
C ILE A 226 1.11 6.86 19.57
N ASP A 227 0.64 7.11 20.75
CA ASP A 227 -0.49 6.43 21.33
C ASP A 227 -1.60 6.10 20.35
N ASP A 228 -1.93 4.87 20.32
CA ASP A 228 -3.23 4.37 19.89
C ASP A 228 -4.20 4.19 21.06
#